data_7ee5ab83de39000e8c8e0e42bf507dbb
#
_entry.id   7ee5ab83de39000e8c8e0e42bf507dbb
#
_cell.length_a   1.000
_cell.length_b   1.000
_cell.length_c   1.000
_cell.angle_alpha   90.00
_cell.angle_beta   90.00
_cell.angle_gamma   90.00
#
_symmetry.space_group_name_H-M   'P 1'
#
loop_
_entity.id
_entity.type
_entity.pdbx_description
1 polymer ?
#
loop_
_entity_poly.entity_id
_entity_poly.type
_entity_poly.pdbx_seq_one_letter_code
_entity_poly.pdbx_strand_id
1 'polypeptide(L)'
;MAELVLALDLPQKDAALAMARTVRGRVPWCKVGMELFTLAGPSMLAELKDMGFKVFLDLKFYDIPHTVGRAVAVCSRLGVDLLTLHCQGGERMCREAVTVADTTEGALSRPMLFGVTVLTSFAAGEMPGISQNPGDFALELAAHAARWGLTGVVCSGEEVAAIKKAAPNLACLCPGIRLADAAGDDQRRVMTPGRAVALGADYLVVGRPILKAADPVAACERILQEMNSAER
;
A
#
# COMPACT_ATOMS: atom_id res chain seq x y z
N MET A 1 -3.27 -14.91 -6.23
CA MET A 1 -3.94 -14.87 -4.91
C MET A 1 -3.63 -13.54 -4.25
N ALA A 2 -4.65 -12.77 -3.90
CA ALA A 2 -4.49 -11.45 -3.29
C ALA A 2 -3.96 -11.57 -1.85
N GLU A 3 -3.11 -10.62 -1.41
CA GLU A 3 -2.51 -10.63 -0.08
C GLU A 3 -3.14 -9.56 0.83
N LEU A 4 -3.41 -9.92 2.10
CA LEU A 4 -3.89 -9.00 3.12
C LEU A 4 -2.73 -8.26 3.77
N VAL A 5 -2.84 -6.94 3.87
CA VAL A 5 -1.88 -6.03 4.51
C VAL A 5 -2.53 -5.38 5.72
N LEU A 6 -2.01 -5.60 6.92
CA LEU A 6 -2.45 -4.88 8.12
C LEU A 6 -1.80 -3.49 8.18
N ALA A 7 -2.60 -2.43 8.15
CA ALA A 7 -2.12 -1.08 8.43
C ALA A 7 -2.02 -0.83 9.93
N LEU A 8 -0.80 -0.70 10.46
CA LEU A 8 -0.52 -0.42 11.87
C LEU A 8 -0.64 1.09 12.18
N ASP A 9 -1.80 1.68 11.88
CA ASP A 9 -2.07 3.10 12.12
C ASP A 9 -2.49 3.31 13.59
N LEU A 10 -1.50 3.18 14.49
CA LEU A 10 -1.63 3.29 15.95
C LEU A 10 -0.62 4.34 16.47
N PRO A 11 -1.03 5.19 17.44
CA PRO A 11 -0.22 6.33 17.91
C PRO A 11 0.89 5.94 18.89
N GLN A 12 1.09 4.65 19.18
CA GLN A 12 2.10 4.16 20.10
C GLN A 12 2.79 2.92 19.54
N LYS A 13 4.12 2.92 19.57
CA LYS A 13 4.93 1.81 19.09
C LYS A 13 4.57 0.48 19.75
N ASP A 14 4.46 0.46 21.07
CA ASP A 14 4.20 -0.77 21.82
C ASP A 14 2.81 -1.35 21.50
N ALA A 15 1.81 -0.49 21.31
CA ALA A 15 0.48 -0.91 20.88
C ALA A 15 0.51 -1.52 19.47
N ALA A 16 1.27 -0.92 18.54
CA ALA A 16 1.44 -1.45 17.19
C ALA A 16 2.16 -2.81 17.19
N LEU A 17 3.20 -2.98 18.00
CA LEU A 17 3.90 -4.25 18.16
C LEU A 17 3.03 -5.32 18.84
N ALA A 18 2.22 -4.94 19.84
CA ALA A 18 1.29 -5.85 20.47
C ALA A 18 0.24 -6.36 19.47
N MET A 19 -0.32 -5.45 18.64
CA MET A 19 -1.25 -5.81 17.56
C MET A 19 -0.59 -6.76 16.55
N ALA A 20 0.64 -6.45 16.12
CA ALA A 20 1.38 -7.32 15.20
C ALA A 20 1.58 -8.73 15.79
N ARG A 21 1.96 -8.85 17.08
CA ARG A 21 2.08 -10.15 17.75
C ARG A 21 0.75 -10.92 17.77
N THR A 22 -0.37 -10.23 18.01
CA THR A 22 -1.71 -10.83 18.05
C THR A 22 -2.10 -11.48 16.73
N VAL A 23 -1.77 -10.84 15.59
CA VAL A 23 -2.15 -11.35 14.26
C VAL A 23 -1.03 -12.13 13.55
N ARG A 24 0.07 -12.39 14.23
CA ARG A 24 1.22 -13.13 13.67
C ARG A 24 0.79 -14.49 13.12
N GLY A 25 1.25 -14.81 11.91
CA GLY A 25 0.89 -16.05 11.21
C GLY A 25 -0.50 -16.04 10.55
N ARG A 26 -1.28 -14.97 10.71
CA ARG A 26 -2.57 -14.77 10.03
C ARG A 26 -2.45 -13.81 8.85
N VAL A 27 -1.65 -12.77 9.01
CA VAL A 27 -1.42 -11.74 8.00
C VAL A 27 0.06 -11.73 7.64
N PRO A 28 0.44 -11.80 6.35
CA PRO A 28 1.85 -11.82 5.96
C PRO A 28 2.51 -10.44 5.98
N TRP A 29 1.74 -9.36 5.90
CA TRP A 29 2.23 -8.00 5.73
C TRP A 29 1.81 -7.06 6.85
N CYS A 30 2.73 -6.20 7.30
CA CYS A 30 2.44 -5.03 8.12
C CYS A 30 2.85 -3.75 7.38
N LYS A 31 1.91 -2.77 7.28
CA LYS A 31 2.18 -1.42 6.79
C LYS A 31 2.55 -0.51 7.95
N VAL A 32 3.69 0.15 7.83
CA VAL A 32 4.13 1.25 8.69
C VAL A 32 3.91 2.54 7.93
N GLY A 33 2.97 3.36 8.40
CA GLY A 33 2.65 4.67 7.83
C GLY A 33 3.49 5.79 8.42
N MET A 34 3.25 7.04 7.95
CA MET A 34 4.02 8.22 8.32
C MET A 34 4.04 8.47 9.84
N GLU A 35 2.89 8.38 10.53
CA GLU A 35 2.81 8.61 11.98
C GLU A 35 3.71 7.64 12.76
N LEU A 36 3.53 6.34 12.55
CA LEU A 36 4.28 5.32 13.28
C LEU A 36 5.77 5.34 12.93
N PHE A 37 6.12 5.60 11.66
CA PHE A 37 7.52 5.72 11.27
C PHE A 37 8.18 6.98 11.84
N THR A 38 7.48 8.11 11.88
CA THR A 38 7.99 9.34 12.48
C THR A 38 8.23 9.18 13.99
N LEU A 39 7.36 8.43 14.65
CA LEU A 39 7.48 8.14 16.08
C LEU A 39 8.60 7.16 16.42
N ALA A 40 8.70 6.05 15.67
CA ALA A 40 9.52 4.89 16.05
C ALA A 40 10.75 4.67 15.17
N GLY A 41 10.80 5.29 13.99
CA GLY A 41 11.91 5.19 13.06
C GLY A 41 12.19 3.78 12.56
N PRO A 42 13.43 3.53 12.06
CA PRO A 42 13.81 2.25 11.48
C PRO A 42 13.72 1.05 12.43
N SER A 43 13.79 1.26 13.75
CA SER A 43 13.69 0.16 14.71
C SER A 43 12.36 -0.59 14.62
N MET A 44 11.27 0.12 14.27
CA MET A 44 9.98 -0.49 14.06
C MET A 44 9.98 -1.51 12.91
N LEU A 45 10.69 -1.20 11.83
CA LEU A 45 10.80 -2.08 10.66
C LEU A 45 11.55 -3.37 11.03
N ALA A 46 12.68 -3.23 11.73
CA ALA A 46 13.48 -4.37 12.18
C ALA A 46 12.67 -5.32 13.08
N GLU A 47 11.95 -4.78 14.07
CA GLU A 47 11.12 -5.58 14.98
C GLU A 47 10.00 -6.34 14.25
N LEU A 48 9.38 -5.75 13.22
CA LEU A 48 8.38 -6.45 12.40
C LEU A 48 9.03 -7.54 11.54
N LYS A 49 10.21 -7.30 10.98
CA LYS A 49 10.99 -8.31 10.24
C LYS A 49 11.37 -9.48 11.14
N ASP A 50 11.82 -9.22 12.37
CA ASP A 50 12.16 -10.26 13.37
C ASP A 50 10.94 -11.12 13.76
N MET A 51 9.74 -10.55 13.71
CA MET A 51 8.49 -11.29 13.87
C MET A 51 8.10 -12.12 12.63
N GLY A 52 8.81 -11.97 11.50
CA GLY A 52 8.57 -12.69 10.26
C GLY A 52 7.57 -12.01 9.30
N PHE A 53 7.21 -10.75 9.53
CA PHE A 53 6.38 -10.00 8.59
C PHE A 53 7.16 -9.49 7.38
N LYS A 54 6.50 -9.43 6.24
CA LYS A 54 6.88 -8.54 5.16
C LYS A 54 6.49 -7.11 5.54
N VAL A 55 7.39 -6.16 5.29
CA VAL A 55 7.21 -4.76 5.72
C VAL A 55 6.88 -3.88 4.52
N PHE A 56 5.71 -3.27 4.58
CA PHE A 56 5.31 -2.21 3.67
C PHE A 56 5.53 -0.84 4.34
N LEU A 57 6.49 -0.05 3.84
CA LEU A 57 6.76 1.30 4.31
C LEU A 57 6.00 2.32 3.45
N ASP A 58 4.95 2.92 4.03
CA ASP A 58 4.01 3.80 3.34
C ASP A 58 4.29 5.28 3.64
N LEU A 59 5.38 5.81 3.08
CA LEU A 59 5.81 7.21 3.25
C LEU A 59 5.47 8.11 2.05
N LYS A 60 5.04 7.52 0.93
CA LYS A 60 4.59 8.24 -0.27
C LYS A 60 5.62 9.27 -0.75
N PHE A 61 6.86 8.84 -1.00
CA PHE A 61 7.95 9.70 -1.40
C PHE A 61 7.60 10.58 -2.60
N TYR A 62 7.89 11.87 -2.47
CA TYR A 62 7.64 12.87 -3.49
C TYR A 62 8.65 14.01 -3.34
N ASP A 63 9.72 13.97 -4.11
CA ASP A 63 10.82 14.95 -4.09
C ASP A 63 11.58 14.88 -5.42
N ILE A 64 12.68 15.63 -5.57
CA ILE A 64 13.55 15.51 -6.73
C ILE A 64 14.12 14.09 -6.85
N PRO A 65 14.44 13.62 -8.08
CA PRO A 65 14.85 12.22 -8.33
C PRO A 65 15.98 11.74 -7.41
N HIS A 66 17.03 12.54 -7.25
CA HIS A 66 18.18 12.18 -6.41
C HIS A 66 17.79 11.94 -4.94
N THR A 67 16.94 12.79 -4.35
CA THR A 67 16.49 12.65 -2.96
C THR A 67 15.71 11.34 -2.78
N VAL A 68 14.76 11.06 -3.69
CA VAL A 68 13.96 9.84 -3.65
C VAL A 68 14.84 8.61 -3.84
N GLY A 69 15.77 8.62 -4.80
CA GLY A 69 16.73 7.53 -5.00
C GLY A 69 17.53 7.22 -3.73
N ARG A 70 18.06 8.24 -3.06
CA ARG A 70 18.80 8.05 -1.80
C ARG A 70 17.95 7.46 -0.69
N ALA A 71 16.68 7.88 -0.59
CA ALA A 71 15.73 7.31 0.37
C ALA A 71 15.41 5.84 0.06
N VAL A 72 15.20 5.49 -1.21
CA VAL A 72 15.01 4.10 -1.67
C VAL A 72 16.21 3.22 -1.31
N ALA A 73 17.45 3.69 -1.54
CA ALA A 73 18.65 2.95 -1.16
C ALA A 73 18.71 2.64 0.35
N VAL A 74 18.34 3.59 1.20
CA VAL A 74 18.25 3.36 2.65
C VAL A 74 17.18 2.32 2.97
N CYS A 75 15.98 2.43 2.38
CA CYS A 75 14.91 1.46 2.59
C CYS A 75 15.30 0.04 2.16
N SER A 76 16.04 -0.11 1.06
CA SER A 76 16.57 -1.40 0.60
C SER A 76 17.51 -2.03 1.63
N ARG A 77 18.40 -1.22 2.24
CA ARG A 77 19.32 -1.67 3.31
C ARG A 77 18.59 -1.98 4.63
N LEU A 78 17.45 -1.36 4.88
CA LEU A 78 16.59 -1.66 6.04
C LEU A 78 15.70 -2.91 5.83
N GLY A 79 15.74 -3.54 4.66
CA GLY A 79 14.95 -4.72 4.35
C GLY A 79 13.46 -4.45 4.13
N VAL A 80 13.11 -3.25 3.68
CA VAL A 80 11.72 -2.92 3.30
C VAL A 80 11.32 -3.75 2.08
N ASP A 81 10.16 -4.40 2.13
CA ASP A 81 9.68 -5.27 1.04
C ASP A 81 8.79 -4.51 0.04
N LEU A 82 8.05 -3.49 0.48
CA LEU A 82 7.22 -2.63 -0.36
C LEU A 82 7.33 -1.17 0.08
N LEU A 83 7.44 -0.26 -0.89
CA LEU A 83 7.61 1.17 -0.67
C LEU A 83 6.69 1.97 -1.60
N THR A 84 6.10 3.07 -1.11
CA THR A 84 5.29 3.97 -1.92
C THR A 84 6.01 5.25 -2.31
N LEU A 85 5.75 5.70 -3.54
CA LEU A 85 6.14 7.01 -4.07
C LEU A 85 5.00 7.57 -4.94
N HIS A 86 4.88 8.90 -5.07
CA HIS A 86 3.84 9.50 -5.90
C HIS A 86 4.16 9.43 -7.39
N CYS A 87 3.22 8.94 -8.23
CA CYS A 87 3.35 8.99 -9.68
C CYS A 87 3.48 10.44 -10.20
N GLN A 88 2.87 11.41 -9.53
CA GLN A 88 2.97 12.84 -9.87
C GLN A 88 4.39 13.41 -9.76
N GLY A 89 5.33 12.70 -9.14
CA GLY A 89 6.77 13.04 -9.18
C GLY A 89 7.39 12.90 -10.58
N GLY A 90 6.68 12.26 -11.50
CA GLY A 90 7.04 12.16 -12.91
C GLY A 90 8.04 11.05 -13.23
N GLU A 91 8.30 10.88 -14.53
CA GLU A 91 9.13 9.80 -15.07
C GLU A 91 10.52 9.74 -14.45
N ARG A 92 11.19 10.89 -14.36
CA ARG A 92 12.57 10.94 -13.86
C ARG A 92 12.70 10.44 -12.43
N MET A 93 11.77 10.85 -11.55
CA MET A 93 11.76 10.43 -10.15
C MET A 93 11.46 8.93 -10.03
N CYS A 94 10.44 8.44 -10.75
CA CYS A 94 10.04 7.04 -10.68
C CYS A 94 11.12 6.10 -11.26
N ARG A 95 11.72 6.45 -12.39
CA ARG A 95 12.82 5.64 -12.98
C ARG A 95 14.08 5.66 -12.13
N GLU A 96 14.44 6.79 -11.53
CA GLU A 96 15.56 6.84 -10.57
C GLU A 96 15.31 5.90 -9.39
N ALA A 97 14.10 5.93 -8.82
CA ALA A 97 13.73 5.03 -7.74
C ALA A 97 13.88 3.56 -8.13
N VAL A 98 13.40 3.17 -9.33
CA VAL A 98 13.52 1.79 -9.87
C VAL A 98 14.99 1.42 -10.03
N THR A 99 15.78 2.26 -10.69
CA THR A 99 17.22 2.01 -10.92
C THR A 99 17.95 1.79 -9.59
N VAL A 100 17.70 2.66 -8.62
CA VAL A 100 18.37 2.57 -7.31
C VAL A 100 17.89 1.31 -6.53
N ALA A 101 16.61 0.94 -6.60
CA ALA A 101 16.13 -0.29 -5.99
C ALA A 101 16.83 -1.53 -6.58
N ASP A 102 17.15 -1.50 -7.88
CA ASP A 102 17.82 -2.60 -8.59
C ASP A 102 19.32 -2.69 -8.32
N THR A 103 19.97 -1.55 -8.05
CA THR A 103 21.44 -1.44 -8.02
C THR A 103 22.02 -1.15 -6.64
N THR A 104 21.21 -1.07 -5.57
CA THR A 104 21.71 -0.74 -4.23
C THR A 104 22.59 -1.86 -3.67
N GLU A 105 23.87 -1.56 -3.49
CA GLU A 105 24.81 -2.46 -2.81
C GLU A 105 24.51 -2.59 -1.33
N GLY A 106 24.66 -3.81 -0.79
CA GLY A 106 24.37 -4.14 0.61
C GLY A 106 22.87 -4.08 0.94
N ALA A 107 21.99 -4.16 -0.05
CA ALA A 107 20.56 -4.26 0.16
C ALA A 107 20.19 -5.59 0.84
N LEU A 108 19.34 -5.52 1.87
CA LEU A 108 18.72 -6.71 2.49
C LEU A 108 17.49 -7.17 1.70
N SER A 109 16.88 -6.28 0.94
CA SER A 109 15.77 -6.57 0.02
C SER A 109 15.79 -5.61 -1.17
N ARG A 110 15.19 -6.05 -2.29
CA ARG A 110 14.78 -5.18 -3.38
C ARG A 110 13.31 -4.82 -3.15
N PRO A 111 12.99 -3.61 -2.69
CA PRO A 111 11.61 -3.25 -2.41
C PRO A 111 10.78 -3.22 -3.68
N MET A 112 9.57 -3.73 -3.63
CA MET A 112 8.55 -3.46 -4.65
C MET A 112 8.17 -1.98 -4.56
N LEU A 113 8.21 -1.27 -5.69
CA LEU A 113 7.87 0.15 -5.76
C LEU A 113 6.45 0.34 -6.28
N PHE A 114 5.59 0.92 -5.45
CA PHE A 114 4.20 1.20 -5.76
C PHE A 114 3.96 2.69 -5.93
N GLY A 115 3.51 3.08 -7.13
CA GLY A 115 3.16 4.45 -7.44
C GLY A 115 1.79 4.84 -6.89
N VAL A 116 1.72 5.84 -6.03
CA VAL A 116 0.45 6.42 -5.60
C VAL A 116 -0.13 7.21 -6.76
N THR A 117 -1.32 6.82 -7.22
CA THR A 117 -2.04 7.51 -8.30
C THR A 117 -2.75 8.74 -7.73
N VAL A 118 -4.03 8.63 -7.42
CA VAL A 118 -4.83 9.66 -6.78
C VAL A 118 -5.24 9.18 -5.39
N LEU A 119 -5.01 10.02 -4.38
CA LEU A 119 -5.44 9.68 -3.01
C LEU A 119 -6.95 9.48 -2.96
N THR A 120 -7.40 8.41 -2.31
CA THR A 120 -8.83 8.04 -2.22
C THR A 120 -9.68 9.04 -1.45
N SER A 121 -9.06 10.02 -0.78
CA SER A 121 -9.74 11.13 -0.13
C SER A 121 -10.16 12.24 -1.07
N PHE A 122 -9.55 12.37 -2.26
CA PHE A 122 -9.91 13.41 -3.22
C PHE A 122 -11.22 13.14 -3.94
N ALA A 123 -12.06 14.18 -4.01
CA ALA A 123 -13.19 14.27 -4.92
C ALA A 123 -12.83 15.10 -6.18
N ALA A 124 -13.74 15.11 -7.16
CA ALA A 124 -13.59 15.93 -8.35
C ALA A 124 -13.47 17.42 -7.98
N GLY A 125 -12.51 18.12 -8.58
CA GLY A 125 -12.24 19.54 -8.32
C GLY A 125 -11.41 19.85 -7.07
N GLU A 126 -11.04 18.87 -6.25
CA GLU A 126 -10.22 19.09 -5.05
C GLU A 126 -8.70 19.01 -5.32
N MET A 127 -8.29 18.59 -6.52
CA MET A 127 -6.87 18.51 -6.88
C MET A 127 -6.39 19.81 -7.54
N PRO A 128 -5.51 20.60 -6.92
CA PRO A 128 -5.03 21.86 -7.49
C PRO A 128 -4.36 21.66 -8.85
N GLY A 129 -4.80 22.43 -9.85
CA GLY A 129 -4.24 22.39 -11.21
C GLY A 129 -4.67 21.20 -12.06
N ILE A 130 -5.53 20.31 -11.56
CA ILE A 130 -6.03 19.12 -12.26
C ILE A 130 -7.55 19.23 -12.41
N SER A 131 -8.02 19.34 -13.66
CA SER A 131 -9.44 19.42 -14.00
C SER A 131 -10.06 18.06 -14.33
N GLN A 132 -9.24 17.03 -14.51
CA GLN A 132 -9.70 15.67 -14.81
C GLN A 132 -10.48 15.05 -13.64
N ASN A 133 -11.36 14.11 -13.97
CA ASN A 133 -11.98 13.25 -12.98
C ASN A 133 -10.88 12.43 -12.26
N PRO A 134 -10.96 12.25 -10.92
CA PRO A 134 -9.96 11.49 -10.17
C PRO A 134 -9.69 10.08 -10.71
N GLY A 135 -10.73 9.38 -11.17
CA GLY A 135 -10.59 8.03 -11.75
C GLY A 135 -9.84 8.06 -13.08
N ASP A 136 -10.16 8.97 -13.98
CA ASP A 136 -9.48 9.10 -15.29
C ASP A 136 -8.01 9.47 -15.09
N PHE A 137 -7.72 10.39 -14.16
CA PHE A 137 -6.35 10.76 -13.84
C PHE A 137 -5.58 9.60 -13.17
N ALA A 138 -6.24 8.80 -12.33
CA ALA A 138 -5.63 7.61 -11.75
C ALA A 138 -5.25 6.58 -12.82
N LEU A 139 -6.09 6.38 -13.85
CA LEU A 139 -5.78 5.49 -14.99
C LEU A 139 -4.60 5.99 -15.81
N GLU A 140 -4.53 7.30 -16.07
CA GLU A 140 -3.39 7.91 -16.76
C GLU A 140 -2.10 7.69 -15.99
N LEU A 141 -2.09 7.97 -14.67
CA LEU A 141 -0.93 7.76 -13.80
C LEU A 141 -0.55 6.28 -13.71
N ALA A 142 -1.50 5.36 -13.70
CA ALA A 142 -1.23 3.91 -13.71
C ALA A 142 -0.55 3.47 -15.02
N ALA A 143 -1.01 3.99 -16.16
CA ALA A 143 -0.38 3.73 -17.46
C ALA A 143 1.07 4.28 -17.51
N HIS A 144 1.32 5.43 -16.89
CA HIS A 144 2.66 5.97 -16.71
C HIS A 144 3.52 5.07 -15.80
N ALA A 145 2.99 4.68 -14.63
CA ALA A 145 3.68 3.81 -13.68
C ALA A 145 4.19 2.51 -14.34
N ALA A 146 3.35 1.86 -15.15
CA ALA A 146 3.72 0.67 -15.92
C ALA A 146 4.90 0.95 -16.86
N ARG A 147 4.87 2.07 -17.61
CA ARG A 147 5.95 2.46 -18.53
C ARG A 147 7.25 2.85 -17.83
N TRP A 148 7.16 3.34 -16.60
CA TRP A 148 8.33 3.75 -15.80
C TRP A 148 8.96 2.60 -15.02
N GLY A 149 8.36 1.39 -15.09
CA GLY A 149 8.90 0.17 -14.48
C GLY A 149 8.54 -0.01 -13.01
N LEU A 150 7.50 0.69 -12.51
CA LEU A 150 6.99 0.43 -11.17
C LEU A 150 6.36 -0.96 -11.08
N THR A 151 6.47 -1.60 -9.92
CA THR A 151 5.90 -2.92 -9.65
C THR A 151 4.37 -2.89 -9.63
N GLY A 152 3.82 -1.79 -9.11
CA GLY A 152 2.38 -1.63 -8.96
C GLY A 152 1.96 -0.20 -8.68
N VAL A 153 0.67 -0.04 -8.42
CA VAL A 153 0.07 1.24 -8.04
C VAL A 153 -0.81 1.10 -6.81
N VAL A 154 -0.89 2.20 -6.04
CA VAL A 154 -1.93 2.40 -5.03
C VAL A 154 -3.09 3.10 -5.70
N CYS A 155 -4.26 2.46 -5.74
CA CYS A 155 -5.45 2.95 -6.42
C CYS A 155 -6.72 2.62 -5.62
N SER A 156 -7.84 3.25 -5.97
CA SER A 156 -9.14 2.84 -5.44
C SER A 156 -9.55 1.48 -6.01
N GLY A 157 -10.30 0.70 -5.25
CA GLY A 157 -10.88 -0.55 -5.76
C GLY A 157 -11.75 -0.36 -6.99
N GLU A 158 -12.33 0.84 -7.20
CA GLU A 158 -13.14 1.17 -8.39
C GLU A 158 -12.33 1.23 -9.69
N GLU A 159 -11.04 1.53 -9.58
CA GLU A 159 -10.12 1.70 -10.73
C GLU A 159 -9.45 0.39 -11.16
N VAL A 160 -9.45 -0.64 -10.29
CA VAL A 160 -8.70 -1.89 -10.46
C VAL A 160 -8.98 -2.57 -11.79
N ALA A 161 -10.26 -2.80 -12.13
CA ALA A 161 -10.62 -3.52 -13.35
C ALA A 161 -10.13 -2.80 -14.62
N ALA A 162 -10.21 -1.47 -14.64
CA ALA A 162 -9.74 -0.67 -15.76
C ALA A 162 -8.20 -0.66 -15.85
N ILE A 163 -7.51 -0.58 -14.71
CA ILE A 163 -6.04 -0.67 -14.64
C ILE A 163 -5.58 -2.04 -15.13
N LYS A 164 -6.18 -3.13 -14.62
CA LYS A 164 -5.82 -4.50 -15.03
C LYS A 164 -6.08 -4.76 -16.52
N LYS A 165 -7.12 -4.16 -17.10
CA LYS A 165 -7.37 -4.23 -18.54
C LYS A 165 -6.28 -3.52 -19.35
N ALA A 166 -5.82 -2.35 -18.91
CA ALA A 166 -4.82 -1.54 -19.59
C ALA A 166 -3.38 -2.00 -19.36
N ALA A 167 -3.08 -2.49 -18.15
CA ALA A 167 -1.75 -2.93 -17.72
C ALA A 167 -1.86 -4.21 -16.85
N PRO A 168 -2.06 -5.39 -17.45
CA PRO A 168 -2.36 -6.64 -16.72
C PRO A 168 -1.28 -7.03 -15.69
N ASN A 169 -0.02 -6.69 -15.96
CA ASN A 169 1.12 -7.03 -15.12
C ASN A 169 1.37 -6.02 -13.98
N LEU A 170 0.66 -4.87 -13.99
CA LEU A 170 0.81 -3.87 -12.94
C LEU A 170 0.01 -4.31 -11.70
N ALA A 171 0.67 -4.47 -10.57
CA ALA A 171 0.00 -4.86 -9.33
C ALA A 171 -0.86 -3.70 -8.80
N CYS A 172 -2.06 -4.03 -8.29
CA CYS A 172 -2.99 -3.08 -7.69
C CYS A 172 -3.06 -3.27 -6.18
N LEU A 173 -2.71 -2.23 -5.42
CA LEU A 173 -2.81 -2.17 -3.96
C LEU A 173 -3.95 -1.23 -3.60
N CYS A 174 -4.96 -1.77 -2.89
CA CYS A 174 -6.20 -1.05 -2.59
C CYS A 174 -6.33 -0.76 -1.08
N PRO A 175 -6.23 0.50 -0.66
CA PRO A 175 -6.68 0.95 0.65
C PRO A 175 -8.21 1.14 0.67
N GLY A 176 -8.75 1.48 1.86
CA GLY A 176 -10.19 1.77 1.97
C GLY A 176 -11.09 0.55 1.99
N ILE A 177 -10.52 -0.62 2.27
CA ILE A 177 -11.27 -1.87 2.38
C ILE A 177 -12.09 -1.91 3.67
N ARG A 178 -13.37 -2.30 3.55
CA ARG A 178 -14.32 -2.42 4.67
C ARG A 178 -15.15 -3.67 4.52
N LEU A 179 -15.52 -4.28 5.64
CA LEU A 179 -16.56 -5.31 5.66
C LEU A 179 -17.92 -4.65 5.40
N ALA A 180 -18.85 -5.40 4.84
CA ALA A 180 -20.17 -4.88 4.42
C ALA A 180 -21.01 -4.31 5.58
N ASP A 181 -20.76 -4.77 6.81
CA ASP A 181 -21.43 -4.36 8.05
C ASP A 181 -20.77 -3.17 8.75
N ALA A 182 -19.69 -2.60 8.20
CA ALA A 182 -18.96 -1.49 8.82
C ALA A 182 -19.72 -0.16 8.66
N ALA A 183 -19.92 0.56 9.78
CA ALA A 183 -20.51 1.91 9.79
C ALA A 183 -19.59 2.94 9.10
N GLY A 184 -20.19 4.02 8.58
CA GLY A 184 -19.53 5.07 7.82
C GLY A 184 -18.28 5.67 8.49
N ASP A 185 -17.29 5.98 7.67
CA ASP A 185 -15.96 6.42 8.02
C ASP A 185 -15.50 7.56 7.09
N ASP A 186 -14.30 8.15 7.34
CA ASP A 186 -13.67 9.22 6.53
C ASP A 186 -13.24 8.79 5.11
N GLN A 187 -13.24 7.50 4.80
CA GLN A 187 -12.99 6.98 3.47
C GLN A 187 -14.22 7.17 2.55
N ARG A 188 -14.08 7.99 1.51
CA ARG A 188 -15.16 8.28 0.56
C ARG A 188 -15.39 7.18 -0.46
N ARG A 189 -14.35 6.39 -0.79
CA ARG A 189 -14.39 5.28 -1.76
C ARG A 189 -14.06 3.98 -1.03
N VAL A 190 -15.08 3.26 -0.57
CA VAL A 190 -14.95 2.01 0.18
C VAL A 190 -15.35 0.81 -0.67
N MET A 191 -14.71 -0.33 -0.44
CA MET A 191 -14.97 -1.57 -1.15
C MET A 191 -14.85 -2.78 -0.21
N THR A 192 -15.67 -3.82 -0.44
CA THR A 192 -15.53 -5.07 0.32
C THR A 192 -14.32 -5.86 -0.16
N PRO A 193 -13.70 -6.69 0.72
CA PRO A 193 -12.57 -7.54 0.38
C PRO A 193 -12.83 -8.41 -0.86
N GLY A 194 -13.94 -9.14 -0.86
CA GLY A 194 -14.31 -10.02 -1.96
C GLY A 194 -14.48 -9.29 -3.29
N ARG A 195 -15.15 -8.11 -3.28
CA ARG A 195 -15.32 -7.33 -4.50
C ARG A 195 -14.00 -6.80 -5.06
N ALA A 196 -13.08 -6.32 -4.19
CA ALA A 196 -11.78 -5.85 -4.64
C ALA A 196 -10.96 -6.98 -5.30
N VAL A 197 -10.98 -8.18 -4.70
CA VAL A 197 -10.32 -9.37 -5.27
C VAL A 197 -10.94 -9.78 -6.60
N ALA A 198 -12.27 -9.82 -6.70
CA ALA A 198 -12.98 -10.15 -7.95
C ALA A 198 -12.67 -9.18 -9.09
N LEU A 199 -12.31 -7.93 -8.78
CA LEU A 199 -11.87 -6.92 -9.76
C LEU A 199 -10.38 -7.04 -10.12
N GLY A 200 -9.61 -7.89 -9.41
CA GLY A 200 -8.20 -8.16 -9.67
C GLY A 200 -7.20 -7.40 -8.77
N ALA A 201 -7.62 -6.92 -7.60
CA ALA A 201 -6.69 -6.34 -6.64
C ALA A 201 -5.71 -7.40 -6.12
N ASP A 202 -4.42 -7.04 -6.05
CA ASP A 202 -3.35 -7.94 -5.59
C ASP A 202 -3.05 -7.78 -4.09
N TYR A 203 -3.24 -6.57 -3.55
CA TYR A 203 -3.02 -6.25 -2.14
C TYR A 203 -4.19 -5.47 -1.57
N LEU A 204 -4.71 -5.90 -0.43
CA LEU A 204 -5.77 -5.22 0.29
C LEU A 204 -5.24 -4.65 1.61
N VAL A 205 -5.25 -3.32 1.75
CA VAL A 205 -4.77 -2.65 2.96
C VAL A 205 -5.93 -2.40 3.91
N VAL A 206 -5.87 -3.04 5.08
CA VAL A 206 -6.91 -2.96 6.10
C VAL A 206 -6.31 -2.46 7.41
N GLY A 207 -6.88 -1.40 7.96
CA GLY A 207 -6.51 -0.82 9.26
C GLY A 207 -7.64 -0.99 10.27
N ARG A 208 -8.48 0.03 10.42
CA ARG A 208 -9.56 0.12 11.43
C ARG A 208 -10.44 -1.11 11.57
N PRO A 209 -10.86 -1.83 10.50
CA PRO A 209 -11.64 -3.05 10.64
C PRO A 209 -10.98 -4.15 11.47
N ILE A 210 -9.65 -4.17 11.52
CA ILE A 210 -8.88 -5.10 12.36
C ILE A 210 -8.49 -4.42 13.67
N LEU A 211 -7.93 -3.21 13.62
CA LEU A 211 -7.40 -2.51 14.80
C LEU A 211 -8.44 -2.21 15.88
N LYS A 212 -9.71 -1.98 15.48
CA LYS A 212 -10.82 -1.66 16.39
C LYS A 212 -11.73 -2.85 16.68
N ALA A 213 -11.43 -4.03 16.13
CA ALA A 213 -12.23 -5.23 16.38
C ALA A 213 -12.05 -5.70 17.83
N ALA A 214 -13.11 -6.20 18.42
CA ALA A 214 -13.06 -6.85 19.74
C ALA A 214 -12.15 -8.10 19.71
N ASP A 215 -12.14 -8.81 18.58
CA ASP A 215 -11.21 -9.90 18.27
C ASP A 215 -10.51 -9.63 16.92
N PRO A 216 -9.27 -9.11 16.93
CA PRO A 216 -8.52 -8.83 15.71
C PRO A 216 -8.22 -10.08 14.88
N VAL A 217 -8.03 -11.25 15.51
CA VAL A 217 -7.76 -12.50 14.81
C VAL A 217 -8.99 -12.94 14.03
N ALA A 218 -10.16 -12.97 14.67
CA ALA A 218 -11.41 -13.28 13.99
C ALA A 218 -11.73 -12.29 12.85
N ALA A 219 -11.40 -11.00 13.03
CA ALA A 219 -11.55 -10.01 11.97
C ALA A 219 -10.65 -10.31 10.76
N CYS A 220 -9.38 -10.67 10.98
CA CYS A 220 -8.47 -11.09 9.91
C CYS A 220 -9.02 -12.33 9.18
N GLU A 221 -9.50 -13.34 9.91
CA GLU A 221 -10.04 -14.58 9.34
C GLU A 221 -11.28 -14.33 8.47
N ARG A 222 -12.20 -13.47 8.91
CA ARG A 222 -13.36 -13.06 8.10
C ARG A 222 -12.95 -12.40 6.80
N ILE A 223 -11.99 -11.47 6.85
CA ILE A 223 -11.50 -10.77 5.67
C ILE A 223 -10.84 -11.76 4.70
N LEU A 224 -9.97 -12.64 5.19
CA LEU A 224 -9.33 -13.67 4.37
C LEU A 224 -10.35 -14.65 3.76
N GLN A 225 -11.40 -14.99 4.49
CA GLN A 225 -12.48 -15.84 3.98
C GLN A 225 -13.24 -15.17 2.83
N GLU A 226 -13.56 -13.87 2.94
CA GLU A 226 -14.19 -13.12 1.84
C GLU A 226 -13.26 -13.03 0.62
N MET A 227 -11.96 -12.78 0.82
CA MET A 227 -10.97 -12.74 -0.26
C MET A 227 -10.91 -14.09 -1.01
N ASN A 228 -10.77 -15.19 -0.27
CA ASN A 228 -10.66 -16.55 -0.84
C ASN A 228 -11.94 -17.01 -1.55
N SER A 229 -13.11 -16.55 -1.10
CA SER A 229 -14.39 -16.89 -1.73
C SER A 229 -14.57 -16.21 -3.09
N ALA A 230 -13.94 -15.08 -3.31
CA ALA A 230 -14.03 -14.31 -4.56
C ALA A 230 -13.00 -14.75 -5.63
N GLU A 231 -12.00 -15.54 -5.28
CA GLU A 231 -11.01 -16.12 -6.21
C GLU A 231 -11.51 -17.42 -6.91
N ARG A 232 -12.66 -17.96 -6.49
CA ARG A 232 -13.29 -19.17 -7.05
C ARG A 232 -14.27 -18.82 -8.14
#